data_d4e96b2630512b6326bbe7c972bf07c0
#
_entry.id   d4e96b2630512b6326bbe7c972bf07c0
#
_cell.length_a   1.000
_cell.length_b   1.000
_cell.length_c   1.000
_cell.angle_alpha   90.00
_cell.angle_beta   90.00
_cell.angle_gamma   90.00
#
_symmetry.space_group_name_H-M   'P 1'
#
loop_
_entity.id
_entity.type
_entity.pdbx_description
1 polymer ?
#
loop_
_entity_poly.entity_id
_entity_poly.type
_entity_poly.pdbx_seq_one_letter_code
_entity_poly.pdbx_strand_id
1 'polypeptide(L)'
;MWFFNKTKNRRGQRPAVLDVKLRSDQVRAGRVRVVSVLLAIFGGGALAFLLLWRGGQLVLDRFIYQNPSFAVQSIEVQTDGVIAPEQLRKWSGVKSGDNLFALDLLRVKRDLEMIPLIKSAAVQRVLPNTLRLSIGEREPVAQVVTLRPRAGGGFDKVAYHLDETGRVMQPLDRRLTTEPDGQANEWLPLITGVNGAELMSGRGLETPQALAALRLVATFDHSPMTGLADIQRVDVSAPEVLQVRTGQGAEVVFSVADLDRQLRRWRLVHDLGLRNGRVLSTLDLSISNNLPARWIEARAVLPASIKPKTSRYKKKNV
;
A
#
# COMPACT_ATOMS: atom_id res chain seq x y z
N MET A 1 -66.99 76.58 -90.95
CA MET A 1 -66.50 77.19 -89.65
C MET A 1 -67.02 76.33 -88.52
N TRP A 2 -66.26 75.43 -88.08
CA TRP A 2 -66.53 74.84 -86.72
C TRP A 2 -65.33 74.02 -86.26
N PHE A 3 -64.76 74.45 -85.19
CA PHE A 3 -63.61 73.81 -84.52
C PHE A 3 -64.10 72.72 -83.60
N PHE A 4 -63.64 71.54 -83.77
CA PHE A 4 -63.84 70.49 -82.82
C PHE A 4 -62.51 70.30 -82.02
N ASN A 5 -62.64 70.57 -80.78
CA ASN A 5 -61.57 70.40 -79.77
C ASN A 5 -61.51 68.90 -79.33
N LYS A 6 -60.42 68.21 -79.62
CA LYS A 6 -60.21 66.84 -79.23
C LYS A 6 -59.53 66.79 -77.87
N THR A 7 -60.24 66.40 -76.84
CA THR A 7 -59.72 66.15 -75.51
C THR A 7 -58.82 64.91 -75.48
N LYS A 8 -57.52 65.05 -75.09
CA LYS A 8 -56.59 63.97 -74.90
C LYS A 8 -56.84 63.25 -73.58
N ASN A 9 -57.25 62.00 -73.72
CA ASN A 9 -57.37 61.08 -72.57
C ASN A 9 -56.01 60.73 -72.02
N ARG A 10 -55.65 61.22 -70.83
CA ARG A 10 -54.44 60.84 -70.07
C ARG A 10 -54.65 59.42 -69.48
N ARG A 11 -54.06 58.41 -70.10
CA ARG A 11 -53.90 57.11 -69.45
C ARG A 11 -53.02 57.26 -68.23
N GLY A 12 -53.57 57.08 -67.01
CA GLY A 12 -52.81 57.00 -65.77
C GLY A 12 -51.81 55.83 -65.85
N GLN A 13 -50.56 56.19 -65.67
CA GLN A 13 -49.52 55.21 -65.43
C GLN A 13 -49.82 54.50 -64.10
N ARG A 14 -50.06 53.18 -64.17
CA ARG A 14 -50.12 52.31 -62.98
C ARG A 14 -48.71 52.28 -62.40
N PRO A 15 -48.53 52.57 -61.09
CA PRO A 15 -47.24 52.40 -60.47
C PRO A 15 -46.86 50.93 -60.60
N ALA A 16 -45.65 50.68 -61.07
CA ALA A 16 -45.06 49.34 -61.05
C ALA A 16 -44.91 48.91 -59.59
N VAL A 17 -45.77 48.01 -59.15
CA VAL A 17 -45.63 47.33 -57.88
C VAL A 17 -44.41 46.48 -58.06
N LEU A 18 -43.29 46.97 -57.45
CA LEU A 18 -42.05 46.16 -57.27
C LEU A 18 -42.43 44.90 -56.58
N ASP A 19 -42.26 43.78 -57.23
CA ASP A 19 -42.51 42.47 -56.66
C ASP A 19 -41.45 42.13 -55.61
N VAL A 20 -41.68 42.60 -54.36
CA VAL A 20 -40.82 42.39 -53.19
C VAL A 20 -40.67 40.89 -52.85
N LYS A 21 -41.55 40.03 -53.38
CA LYS A 21 -41.50 38.57 -53.21
C LYS A 21 -40.26 37.93 -53.85
N LEU A 22 -39.84 38.39 -55.01
CA LEU A 22 -38.69 37.83 -55.73
C LEU A 22 -37.37 38.03 -54.98
N ARG A 23 -37.27 39.14 -54.25
CA ARG A 23 -36.03 39.44 -53.45
C ARG A 23 -35.93 38.60 -52.18
N SER A 24 -37.07 38.25 -51.57
CA SER A 24 -37.09 37.38 -50.33
C SER A 24 -36.73 35.92 -50.64
N ASP A 25 -37.14 35.44 -51.82
CA ASP A 25 -36.86 34.05 -52.22
C ASP A 25 -35.39 33.85 -52.61
N GLN A 26 -34.78 34.86 -53.26
CA GLN A 26 -33.33 34.80 -53.53
C GLN A 26 -32.48 34.87 -52.23
N VAL A 27 -32.87 35.67 -51.26
CA VAL A 27 -32.18 35.74 -49.96
C VAL A 27 -32.39 34.46 -49.13
N ARG A 28 -33.57 33.85 -49.18
CA ARG A 28 -33.86 32.54 -48.60
C ARG A 28 -33.06 31.42 -49.27
N ALA A 29 -33.00 31.38 -50.58
CA ALA A 29 -32.21 30.41 -51.35
C ALA A 29 -30.69 30.55 -51.06
N GLY A 30 -30.19 31.78 -50.92
CA GLY A 30 -28.79 32.03 -50.47
C GLY A 30 -28.51 31.53 -49.06
N ARG A 31 -29.39 31.80 -48.09
CA ARG A 31 -29.24 31.32 -46.72
C ARG A 31 -29.32 29.78 -46.62
N VAL A 32 -30.24 29.14 -47.37
CA VAL A 32 -30.35 27.68 -47.42
C VAL A 32 -29.07 27.07 -48.02
N ARG A 33 -28.47 27.65 -49.03
CA ARG A 33 -27.17 27.20 -49.59
C ARG A 33 -26.04 27.31 -48.56
N VAL A 34 -25.93 28.44 -47.86
CA VAL A 34 -24.89 28.63 -46.85
C VAL A 34 -25.07 27.62 -45.69
N VAL A 35 -26.31 27.45 -45.21
CA VAL A 35 -26.63 26.48 -44.17
C VAL A 35 -26.34 25.03 -44.62
N SER A 36 -26.70 24.68 -45.86
CA SER A 36 -26.41 23.33 -46.39
C SER A 36 -24.92 23.06 -46.56
N VAL A 37 -24.13 24.07 -46.98
CA VAL A 37 -22.67 23.97 -47.10
C VAL A 37 -22.04 23.84 -45.70
N LEU A 38 -22.48 24.62 -44.74
CA LEU A 38 -22.01 24.50 -43.37
C LEU A 38 -22.35 23.12 -42.74
N LEU A 39 -23.60 22.65 -42.98
CA LEU A 39 -24.01 21.31 -42.56
C LEU A 39 -23.18 20.21 -43.24
N ALA A 40 -22.86 20.37 -44.52
CA ALA A 40 -22.00 19.41 -45.23
C ALA A 40 -20.56 19.42 -44.70
N ILE A 41 -20.00 20.61 -44.38
CA ILE A 41 -18.67 20.71 -43.80
C ILE A 41 -18.64 20.11 -42.40
N PHE A 42 -19.61 20.47 -41.54
CA PHE A 42 -19.68 19.92 -40.18
C PHE A 42 -19.98 18.42 -40.20
N GLY A 43 -20.93 17.97 -40.99
CA GLY A 43 -21.28 16.56 -41.14
C GLY A 43 -20.13 15.74 -41.74
N GLY A 44 -19.49 16.25 -42.79
CA GLY A 44 -18.31 15.64 -43.39
C GLY A 44 -17.12 15.59 -42.43
N GLY A 45 -16.88 16.71 -41.72
CA GLY A 45 -15.84 16.77 -40.69
C GLY A 45 -16.09 15.79 -39.54
N ALA A 46 -17.32 15.72 -39.03
CA ALA A 46 -17.69 14.77 -37.99
C ALA A 46 -17.55 13.30 -38.46
N LEU A 47 -17.97 13.02 -39.69
CA LEU A 47 -17.83 11.69 -40.30
C LEU A 47 -16.34 11.31 -40.48
N ALA A 48 -15.54 12.22 -40.99
CA ALA A 48 -14.10 12.02 -41.16
C ALA A 48 -13.42 11.80 -39.80
N PHE A 49 -13.78 12.58 -38.77
CA PHE A 49 -13.29 12.38 -37.39
C PHE A 49 -13.67 11.01 -36.85
N LEU A 50 -14.91 10.57 -37.01
CA LEU A 50 -15.36 9.25 -36.58
C LEU A 50 -14.63 8.11 -37.31
N LEU A 51 -14.39 8.26 -38.59
CA LEU A 51 -13.66 7.26 -39.38
C LEU A 51 -12.18 7.19 -38.97
N LEU A 52 -11.53 8.34 -38.74
CA LEU A 52 -10.16 8.40 -38.25
C LEU A 52 -10.06 7.84 -36.83
N TRP A 53 -11.02 8.17 -35.96
CA TRP A 53 -11.11 7.62 -34.62
C TRP A 53 -11.26 6.09 -34.61
N ARG A 54 -12.22 5.58 -35.38
CA ARG A 54 -12.45 4.13 -35.56
C ARG A 54 -11.27 3.43 -36.21
N GLY A 55 -10.71 4.04 -37.24
CA GLY A 55 -9.52 3.53 -37.94
C GLY A 55 -8.31 3.48 -36.98
N GLY A 56 -8.11 4.53 -36.20
CA GLY A 56 -7.05 4.58 -35.17
C GLY A 56 -7.22 3.48 -34.12
N GLN A 57 -8.44 3.25 -33.62
CA GLN A 57 -8.72 2.15 -32.69
C GLN A 57 -8.41 0.78 -33.31
N LEU A 58 -8.83 0.51 -34.54
CA LEU A 58 -8.56 -0.75 -35.23
C LEU A 58 -7.06 -1.00 -35.43
N VAL A 59 -6.30 0.06 -35.76
CA VAL A 59 -4.84 -0.03 -35.87
C VAL A 59 -4.20 -0.32 -34.51
N LEU A 60 -4.58 0.39 -33.45
CA LEU A 60 -4.10 0.16 -32.11
C LEU A 60 -4.42 -1.26 -31.64
N ASP A 61 -5.65 -1.71 -31.82
CA ASP A 61 -6.09 -3.06 -31.44
C ASP A 61 -5.29 -4.14 -32.16
N ARG A 62 -5.11 -3.99 -33.47
CA ARG A 62 -4.42 -5.01 -34.28
C ARG A 62 -2.92 -5.04 -34.08
N PHE A 63 -2.27 -3.86 -33.98
CA PHE A 63 -0.81 -3.76 -33.97
C PHE A 63 -0.22 -3.73 -32.55
N ILE A 64 -0.99 -3.34 -31.54
CA ILE A 64 -0.51 -3.24 -30.16
C ILE A 64 -1.18 -4.28 -29.27
N TYR A 65 -2.52 -4.24 -29.15
CA TYR A 65 -3.21 -5.08 -28.18
C TYR A 65 -3.32 -6.56 -28.58
N GLN A 66 -3.35 -6.87 -29.87
CA GLN A 66 -3.38 -8.25 -30.37
C GLN A 66 -2.03 -8.76 -30.87
N ASN A 67 -0.98 -7.96 -30.77
CA ASN A 67 0.33 -8.38 -31.26
C ASN A 67 1.00 -9.36 -30.30
N PRO A 68 1.32 -10.57 -30.72
CA PRO A 68 1.98 -11.60 -29.90
C PRO A 68 3.36 -11.20 -29.41
N SER A 69 4.02 -10.21 -30.07
CA SER A 69 5.32 -9.71 -29.64
C SER A 69 5.25 -8.99 -28.28
N PHE A 70 4.06 -8.49 -27.89
CA PHE A 70 3.84 -7.84 -26.60
C PHE A 70 3.11 -8.73 -25.60
N ALA A 71 2.98 -10.02 -25.90
CA ALA A 71 2.49 -11.00 -24.94
C ALA A 71 3.52 -11.23 -23.85
N VAL A 72 3.10 -11.20 -22.58
CA VAL A 72 3.97 -11.47 -21.42
C VAL A 72 4.55 -12.87 -21.54
N GLN A 73 5.85 -12.97 -21.76
CA GLN A 73 6.59 -14.22 -21.79
C GLN A 73 7.35 -14.44 -20.48
N SER A 74 7.81 -13.36 -19.84
CA SER A 74 8.56 -13.41 -18.59
C SER A 74 7.98 -12.45 -17.56
N ILE A 75 7.94 -12.92 -16.30
CA ILE A 75 7.61 -12.09 -15.13
C ILE A 75 8.85 -12.12 -14.23
N GLU A 76 9.59 -11.04 -14.23
CA GLU A 76 10.75 -10.85 -13.34
C GLU A 76 10.25 -10.37 -11.98
N VAL A 77 10.60 -11.08 -10.93
CA VAL A 77 10.25 -10.71 -9.56
C VAL A 77 11.52 -10.37 -8.81
N GLN A 78 11.57 -9.15 -8.28
CA GLN A 78 12.59 -8.68 -7.35
C GLN A 78 11.92 -8.45 -6.00
N THR A 79 12.40 -9.13 -4.98
CA THR A 79 11.91 -8.99 -3.61
C THR A 79 13.08 -8.79 -2.65
N ASP A 80 12.86 -8.05 -1.58
CA ASP A 80 13.81 -7.82 -0.50
C ASP A 80 13.60 -8.78 0.70
N GLY A 81 12.58 -9.64 0.62
CA GLY A 81 12.19 -10.51 1.73
C GLY A 81 12.29 -12.01 1.45
N VAL A 82 11.46 -12.77 2.13
CA VAL A 82 11.50 -14.26 2.17
C VAL A 82 10.41 -14.93 1.34
N ILE A 83 9.49 -14.17 0.74
CA ILE A 83 8.39 -14.74 -0.04
C ILE A 83 8.94 -15.33 -1.35
N ALA A 84 8.58 -16.56 -1.66
CA ALA A 84 9.01 -17.20 -2.89
C ALA A 84 8.52 -16.42 -4.12
N PRO A 85 9.39 -16.15 -5.12
CA PRO A 85 9.04 -15.41 -6.33
C PRO A 85 7.84 -16.03 -7.09
N GLU A 86 7.72 -17.35 -7.06
CA GLU A 86 6.59 -18.08 -7.65
C GLU A 86 5.25 -17.67 -7.01
N GLN A 87 5.26 -17.44 -5.71
CA GLN A 87 4.06 -17.01 -4.99
C GLN A 87 3.67 -15.58 -5.33
N LEU A 88 4.66 -14.68 -5.46
CA LEU A 88 4.43 -13.30 -5.88
C LEU A 88 3.90 -13.22 -7.32
N ARG A 89 4.40 -14.08 -8.23
CA ARG A 89 3.83 -14.23 -9.58
C ARG A 89 2.36 -14.65 -9.54
N LYS A 90 2.01 -15.64 -8.72
CA LYS A 90 0.61 -16.08 -8.54
C LYS A 90 -0.27 -14.97 -7.99
N TRP A 91 0.20 -14.22 -7.02
CA TRP A 91 -0.54 -13.12 -6.41
C TRP A 91 -0.73 -11.91 -7.34
N SER A 92 0.17 -11.72 -8.31
CA SER A 92 0.02 -10.65 -9.30
C SER A 92 -1.19 -10.88 -10.23
N GLY A 93 -1.70 -12.11 -10.33
CA GLY A 93 -2.81 -12.49 -11.19
C GLY A 93 -2.52 -12.43 -12.69
N VAL A 94 -1.30 -12.06 -13.08
CA VAL A 94 -0.88 -11.94 -14.48
C VAL A 94 -0.49 -13.31 -15.03
N LYS A 95 -1.03 -13.63 -16.21
CA LYS A 95 -0.76 -14.90 -16.88
C LYS A 95 0.22 -14.70 -18.03
N SER A 96 1.01 -15.74 -18.31
CA SER A 96 1.78 -15.79 -19.55
C SER A 96 0.84 -15.74 -20.75
N GLY A 97 1.13 -14.88 -21.72
CA GLY A 97 0.28 -14.63 -22.88
C GLY A 97 -0.62 -13.38 -22.77
N ASP A 98 -0.80 -12.81 -21.58
CA ASP A 98 -1.51 -11.54 -21.43
C ASP A 98 -0.77 -10.43 -22.21
N ASN A 99 -1.50 -9.55 -22.89
CA ASN A 99 -0.84 -8.45 -23.60
C ASN A 99 -0.34 -7.39 -22.61
N LEU A 100 0.94 -7.08 -22.68
CA LEU A 100 1.64 -6.18 -21.77
C LEU A 100 1.01 -4.77 -21.72
N PHE A 101 0.47 -4.27 -22.84
CA PHE A 101 -0.17 -2.96 -22.91
C PHE A 101 -1.63 -2.98 -22.43
N ALA A 102 -2.31 -4.12 -22.54
CA ALA A 102 -3.67 -4.29 -22.04
C ALA A 102 -3.73 -4.45 -20.51
N LEU A 103 -2.61 -4.83 -19.87
CA LEU A 103 -2.55 -4.96 -18.42
C LEU A 103 -2.70 -3.61 -17.71
N ASP A 104 -3.63 -3.54 -16.78
CA ASP A 104 -3.74 -2.43 -15.82
C ASP A 104 -2.72 -2.60 -14.69
N LEU A 105 -1.56 -1.95 -14.83
CA LEU A 105 -0.48 -2.02 -13.84
C LEU A 105 -0.89 -1.47 -12.47
N LEU A 106 -1.78 -0.47 -12.43
CA LEU A 106 -2.26 0.10 -11.17
C LEU A 106 -3.15 -0.89 -10.43
N ARG A 107 -3.94 -1.67 -11.15
CA ARG A 107 -4.72 -2.76 -10.58
C ARG A 107 -3.80 -3.85 -10.01
N VAL A 108 -2.83 -4.34 -10.79
CA VAL A 108 -1.86 -5.35 -10.33
C VAL A 108 -1.11 -4.87 -9.10
N LYS A 109 -0.67 -3.60 -9.09
CA LYS A 109 -0.03 -2.99 -7.92
C LYS A 109 -0.95 -3.01 -6.70
N ARG A 110 -2.20 -2.54 -6.83
CA ARG A 110 -3.17 -2.52 -5.73
C ARG A 110 -3.46 -3.92 -5.19
N ASP A 111 -3.66 -4.88 -6.09
CA ASP A 111 -3.96 -6.27 -5.72
C ASP A 111 -2.79 -6.88 -4.91
N LEU A 112 -1.55 -6.57 -5.27
CA LEU A 112 -0.36 -6.96 -4.50
C LEU A 112 -0.30 -6.24 -3.15
N GLU A 113 -0.53 -4.92 -3.09
CA GLU A 113 -0.48 -4.13 -1.85
C GLU A 113 -1.65 -4.44 -0.89
N MET A 114 -2.73 -5.07 -1.36
CA MET A 114 -3.79 -5.60 -0.50
C MET A 114 -3.34 -6.81 0.33
N ILE A 115 -2.27 -7.47 -0.06
CA ILE A 115 -1.71 -8.61 0.69
C ILE A 115 -1.00 -8.07 1.93
N PRO A 116 -1.39 -8.50 3.15
CA PRO A 116 -0.86 -7.94 4.40
C PRO A 116 0.66 -8.02 4.55
N LEU A 117 1.30 -9.00 3.91
CA LEU A 117 2.74 -9.23 3.92
C LEU A 117 3.54 -8.28 3.02
N ILE A 118 2.86 -7.55 2.13
CA ILE A 118 3.50 -6.64 1.18
C ILE A 118 3.40 -5.21 1.71
N LYS A 119 4.54 -4.53 1.84
CA LYS A 119 4.65 -3.13 2.26
C LYS A 119 4.45 -2.20 1.07
N SER A 120 5.06 -2.55 -0.07
CA SER A 120 5.00 -1.75 -1.30
C SER A 120 5.20 -2.64 -2.52
N ALA A 121 4.57 -2.27 -3.62
CA ALA A 121 4.76 -2.94 -4.90
C ALA A 121 4.99 -1.90 -6.01
N ALA A 122 5.98 -2.15 -6.87
CA ALA A 122 6.19 -1.42 -8.10
C ALA A 122 6.09 -2.39 -9.28
N VAL A 123 5.28 -2.03 -10.26
CA VAL A 123 5.00 -2.85 -11.44
C VAL A 123 5.41 -2.07 -12.68
N GLN A 124 6.30 -2.64 -13.49
CA GLN A 124 6.88 -1.98 -14.65
C GLN A 124 6.83 -2.88 -15.89
N ARG A 125 6.56 -2.26 -17.04
CA ARG A 125 6.68 -2.92 -18.33
C ARG A 125 8.13 -2.83 -18.81
N VAL A 126 8.72 -3.95 -19.11
CA VAL A 126 10.03 -4.04 -19.76
C VAL A 126 9.81 -4.63 -21.14
N LEU A 127 9.83 -3.76 -22.15
CA LEU A 127 9.56 -4.15 -23.54
C LEU A 127 10.65 -5.11 -24.05
N PRO A 128 10.28 -6.02 -24.93
CA PRO A 128 8.96 -6.14 -25.58
C PRO A 128 7.91 -6.96 -24.80
N ASN A 129 8.30 -7.89 -23.91
CA ASN A 129 7.42 -8.97 -23.43
C ASN A 129 7.63 -9.34 -21.95
N THR A 130 8.28 -8.47 -21.16
CA THR A 130 8.59 -8.74 -19.77
C THR A 130 7.83 -7.80 -18.83
N LEU A 131 7.25 -8.37 -17.77
CA LEU A 131 6.69 -7.63 -16.65
C LEU A 131 7.66 -7.71 -15.47
N ARG A 132 8.09 -6.57 -14.93
CA ARG A 132 8.93 -6.52 -13.73
C ARG A 132 8.10 -6.12 -12.52
N LEU A 133 8.18 -6.95 -11.49
CA LEU A 133 7.57 -6.73 -10.18
C LEU A 133 8.70 -6.48 -9.16
N SER A 134 8.72 -5.31 -8.55
CA SER A 134 9.62 -4.99 -7.43
C SER A 134 8.78 -4.89 -6.17
N ILE A 135 9.01 -5.80 -5.23
CA ILE A 135 8.19 -5.99 -4.04
C ILE A 135 9.02 -5.67 -2.81
N GLY A 136 8.51 -4.76 -1.98
CA GLY A 136 9.00 -4.55 -0.62
C GLY A 136 8.12 -5.32 0.35
N GLU A 137 8.71 -6.29 1.06
CA GLU A 137 8.00 -7.10 2.05
C GLU A 137 7.90 -6.38 3.40
N ARG A 138 6.89 -6.73 4.20
CA ARG A 138 6.77 -6.24 5.58
C ARG A 138 7.62 -7.10 6.49
N GLU A 139 8.44 -6.45 7.30
CA GLU A 139 9.25 -7.11 8.31
C GLU A 139 8.46 -7.19 9.62
N PRO A 140 8.22 -8.40 10.15
CA PRO A 140 7.59 -8.56 11.45
C PRO A 140 8.59 -8.19 12.57
N VAL A 141 8.17 -7.33 13.50
CA VAL A 141 8.96 -6.90 14.67
C VAL A 141 8.48 -7.52 15.98
N ALA A 142 7.23 -7.95 16.04
CA ALA A 142 6.64 -8.59 17.20
C ALA A 142 5.58 -9.63 16.80
N GLN A 143 5.19 -10.46 17.76
CA GLN A 143 4.10 -11.42 17.60
C GLN A 143 3.06 -11.27 18.71
N VAL A 144 1.81 -11.59 18.38
CA VAL A 144 0.69 -11.71 19.33
C VAL A 144 0.09 -13.09 19.16
N VAL A 145 -0.17 -13.76 20.27
CA VAL A 145 -0.86 -15.05 20.28
C VAL A 145 -2.22 -14.87 20.93
N THR A 146 -3.27 -15.24 20.21
CA THR A 146 -4.64 -15.22 20.70
C THR A 146 -5.27 -16.60 20.63
N LEU A 147 -6.33 -16.79 21.41
CA LEU A 147 -7.14 -18.01 21.39
C LEU A 147 -8.39 -17.75 20.54
N ARG A 148 -8.60 -18.57 19.52
CA ARG A 148 -9.81 -18.51 18.68
C ARG A 148 -10.68 -19.72 18.97
N PRO A 149 -11.99 -19.55 19.20
CA PRO A 149 -12.90 -20.68 19.38
C PRO A 149 -12.91 -21.57 18.13
N ARG A 150 -12.87 -22.88 18.34
CA ARG A 150 -12.99 -23.90 17.30
C ARG A 150 -14.46 -24.32 17.12
N ALA A 151 -14.90 -24.58 15.90
CA ALA A 151 -16.26 -25.00 15.58
C ALA A 151 -16.71 -26.32 16.23
N GLY A 152 -15.79 -27.15 16.73
CA GLY A 152 -16.04 -28.41 17.44
C GLY A 152 -15.83 -28.34 18.95
N GLY A 153 -15.71 -27.15 19.52
CA GLY A 153 -15.34 -26.92 20.93
C GLY A 153 -13.82 -26.84 21.14
N GLY A 154 -13.42 -26.10 22.18
CA GLY A 154 -12.02 -25.82 22.47
C GLY A 154 -11.51 -24.53 21.80
N PHE A 155 -10.21 -24.27 21.93
CA PHE A 155 -9.56 -23.09 21.42
C PHE A 155 -8.30 -23.44 20.63
N ASP A 156 -8.13 -22.82 19.48
CA ASP A 156 -6.91 -22.88 18.70
C ASP A 156 -6.03 -21.67 19.03
N LYS A 157 -4.74 -21.90 19.24
CA LYS A 157 -3.75 -20.83 19.35
C LYS A 157 -3.45 -20.29 17.95
N VAL A 158 -3.76 -19.03 17.72
CA VAL A 158 -3.45 -18.33 16.47
C VAL A 158 -2.41 -17.28 16.75
N ALA A 159 -1.28 -17.38 16.06
CA ALA A 159 -0.23 -16.36 16.10
C ALA A 159 -0.47 -15.34 14.98
N TYR A 160 -0.26 -14.08 15.30
CA TYR A 160 -0.21 -12.98 14.37
C TYR A 160 1.13 -12.28 14.50
N HIS A 161 1.64 -11.80 13.38
CA HIS A 161 2.83 -10.96 13.33
C HIS A 161 2.43 -9.50 13.19
N LEU A 162 3.23 -8.62 13.76
CA LEU A 162 3.05 -7.18 13.70
C LEU A 162 4.29 -6.54 13.11
N ASP A 163 4.12 -5.60 12.18
CA ASP A 163 5.19 -4.73 11.74
C ASP A 163 5.37 -3.53 12.67
N GLU A 164 6.36 -2.70 12.39
CA GLU A 164 6.65 -1.48 13.16
C GLU A 164 5.49 -0.47 13.19
N THR A 165 4.59 -0.53 12.20
CA THR A 165 3.42 0.37 12.09
C THR A 165 2.18 -0.18 12.78
N GLY A 166 2.24 -1.40 13.32
CA GLY A 166 1.12 -2.09 13.94
C GLY A 166 0.23 -2.85 12.94
N ARG A 167 0.67 -3.05 11.71
CA ARG A 167 -0.08 -3.83 10.73
C ARG A 167 -0.07 -5.31 11.12
N VAL A 168 -1.28 -5.88 11.18
CA VAL A 168 -1.47 -7.29 11.57
C VAL A 168 -1.28 -8.19 10.35
N MET A 169 -0.42 -9.18 10.47
CA MET A 169 -0.11 -10.17 9.43
C MET A 169 -0.29 -11.58 9.98
N GLN A 170 -0.71 -12.50 9.14
CA GLN A 170 -0.59 -13.92 9.46
C GLN A 170 0.84 -14.39 9.15
N PRO A 171 1.41 -15.30 9.96
CA PRO A 171 2.67 -15.94 9.63
C PRO A 171 2.58 -16.60 8.24
N LEU A 172 3.61 -16.41 7.44
CA LEU A 172 3.69 -17.04 6.13
C LEU A 172 3.87 -18.56 6.30
N ASP A 173 3.13 -19.34 5.52
CA ASP A 173 3.34 -20.79 5.48
C ASP A 173 4.77 -21.09 4.99
N ARG A 174 5.46 -21.99 5.67
CA ARG A 174 6.84 -22.41 5.32
C ARG A 174 6.99 -22.83 3.86
N ARG A 175 5.93 -23.35 3.24
CA ARG A 175 5.91 -23.75 1.83
C ARG A 175 6.00 -22.59 0.85
N LEU A 176 5.72 -21.37 1.32
CA LEU A 176 5.68 -20.15 0.52
C LEU A 176 6.93 -19.30 0.70
N THR A 177 7.91 -19.77 1.46
CA THR A 177 9.18 -19.10 1.71
C THR A 177 10.31 -19.68 0.89
N THR A 178 11.30 -18.86 0.56
CA THR A 178 12.55 -19.29 -0.08
C THR A 178 13.49 -19.98 0.90
N GLU A 179 13.34 -19.75 2.21
CA GLU A 179 14.13 -20.36 3.27
C GLU A 179 13.29 -21.36 4.07
N PRO A 180 13.49 -22.69 3.86
CA PRO A 180 12.71 -23.71 4.58
C PRO A 180 13.04 -23.82 6.07
N ASP A 181 14.20 -23.34 6.51
CA ASP A 181 14.64 -23.35 7.91
C ASP A 181 14.05 -22.18 8.70
N GLY A 182 12.73 -22.18 8.82
CA GLY A 182 11.90 -21.15 9.45
C GLY A 182 12.15 -20.87 10.94
N GLN A 183 13.43 -20.72 11.34
CA GLN A 183 13.79 -20.17 12.67
C GLN A 183 13.53 -18.66 12.76
N ALA A 184 13.13 -18.05 11.65
CA ALA A 184 12.96 -16.60 11.55
C ALA A 184 11.96 -15.99 12.53
N ASN A 185 10.94 -16.74 12.98
CA ASN A 185 9.84 -16.19 13.78
C ASN A 185 9.86 -16.59 15.27
N GLU A 186 10.72 -17.54 15.67
CA GLU A 186 10.80 -17.98 17.06
C GLU A 186 11.34 -16.92 18.03
N TRP A 187 11.94 -15.87 17.49
CA TRP A 187 12.65 -14.83 18.24
C TRP A 187 11.90 -13.51 18.36
N LEU A 188 10.70 -13.42 17.79
CA LEU A 188 9.91 -12.19 17.87
C LEU A 188 9.40 -11.99 19.30
N PRO A 189 9.52 -10.78 19.87
CA PRO A 189 8.92 -10.44 21.15
C PRO A 189 7.41 -10.72 21.15
N LEU A 190 6.91 -11.34 22.21
CA LEU A 190 5.48 -11.61 22.37
C LEU A 190 4.81 -10.41 23.04
N ILE A 191 3.87 -9.78 22.36
CA ILE A 191 3.00 -8.76 22.95
C ILE A 191 1.75 -9.45 23.50
N THR A 192 1.42 -9.20 24.78
CA THR A 192 0.25 -9.73 25.49
C THR A 192 -0.65 -8.61 25.98
N GLY A 193 -1.93 -8.88 26.20
CA GLY A 193 -2.90 -7.87 26.63
C GLY A 193 -3.58 -7.11 25.48
N VAL A 194 -3.30 -7.48 24.22
CA VAL A 194 -3.98 -6.90 23.05
C VAL A 194 -5.37 -7.50 22.91
N ASN A 195 -6.35 -6.67 22.60
CA ASN A 195 -7.72 -7.12 22.33
C ASN A 195 -7.76 -7.98 21.05
N GLY A 196 -8.24 -9.23 21.18
CA GLY A 196 -8.34 -10.15 20.05
C GLY A 196 -9.23 -9.65 18.91
N ALA A 197 -10.17 -8.74 19.17
CA ALA A 197 -11.01 -8.13 18.14
C ALA A 197 -10.25 -7.22 17.17
N GLU A 198 -9.10 -6.68 17.58
CA GLU A 198 -8.22 -5.87 16.71
C GLU A 198 -7.31 -6.73 15.83
N LEU A 199 -7.16 -8.03 16.14
CA LEU A 199 -6.26 -8.93 15.46
C LEU A 199 -6.87 -9.50 14.17
N MET A 200 -7.05 -8.63 13.19
CA MET A 200 -7.49 -9.00 11.84
C MET A 200 -6.36 -8.78 10.84
N SER A 201 -6.03 -9.83 10.08
CA SER A 201 -4.99 -9.73 9.04
C SER A 201 -5.26 -8.60 8.07
N GLY A 202 -4.26 -7.76 7.84
CA GLY A 202 -4.36 -6.59 6.98
C GLY A 202 -4.89 -5.32 7.67
N ARG A 203 -5.32 -5.39 8.93
CA ARG A 203 -5.74 -4.22 9.71
C ARG A 203 -4.58 -3.68 10.54
N GLY A 204 -4.58 -2.39 10.83
CA GLY A 204 -3.67 -1.78 11.80
C GLY A 204 -4.23 -1.90 13.21
N LEU A 205 -3.35 -2.02 14.20
CA LEU A 205 -3.70 -1.87 15.61
C LEU A 205 -4.05 -0.41 15.89
N GLU A 206 -5.08 -0.19 16.68
CA GLU A 206 -5.55 1.14 17.09
C GLU A 206 -5.22 1.44 18.55
N THR A 207 -4.98 0.40 19.37
CA THR A 207 -4.68 0.55 20.80
C THR A 207 -3.35 1.27 21.03
N PRO A 208 -3.34 2.45 21.71
CA PRO A 208 -2.12 3.24 21.93
C PRO A 208 -1.02 2.48 22.66
N GLN A 209 -1.39 1.61 23.61
CA GLN A 209 -0.45 0.78 24.38
C GLN A 209 0.27 -0.24 23.49
N ALA A 210 -0.47 -0.89 22.57
CA ALA A 210 0.12 -1.84 21.62
C ALA A 210 1.09 -1.12 20.67
N LEU A 211 0.72 0.07 20.18
CA LEU A 211 1.61 0.91 19.36
C LEU A 211 2.84 1.38 20.15
N ALA A 212 2.69 1.69 21.44
CA ALA A 212 3.82 2.05 22.29
C ALA A 212 4.75 0.85 22.51
N ALA A 213 4.22 -0.36 22.68
CA ALA A 213 5.01 -1.58 22.78
C ALA A 213 5.82 -1.84 21.49
N LEU A 214 5.23 -1.65 20.32
CA LEU A 214 5.93 -1.77 19.03
C LEU A 214 7.05 -0.73 18.90
N ARG A 215 6.78 0.53 19.31
CA ARG A 215 7.82 1.57 19.36
C ARG A 215 8.95 1.20 20.34
N LEU A 216 8.61 0.64 21.51
CA LEU A 216 9.61 0.18 22.45
C LEU A 216 10.51 -0.88 21.82
N VAL A 217 9.93 -1.90 21.17
CA VAL A 217 10.69 -2.96 20.49
C VAL A 217 11.60 -2.39 19.40
N ALA A 218 11.06 -1.51 18.53
CA ALA A 218 11.83 -0.88 17.47
C ALA A 218 12.97 0.01 18.02
N THR A 219 12.68 0.83 19.03
CA THR A 219 13.68 1.70 19.67
C THR A 219 14.73 0.89 20.42
N PHE A 220 14.33 -0.23 21.03
CA PHE A 220 15.25 -1.11 21.77
C PHE A 220 16.36 -1.65 20.87
N ASP A 221 16.06 -2.02 19.65
CA ASP A 221 17.05 -2.56 18.70
C ASP A 221 18.16 -1.55 18.35
N HIS A 222 17.93 -0.27 18.54
CA HIS A 222 18.88 0.81 18.34
C HIS A 222 19.37 1.44 19.65
N SER A 223 18.98 0.87 20.78
CA SER A 223 19.30 1.41 22.10
C SER A 223 20.65 0.91 22.65
N PRO A 224 21.19 1.57 23.68
CA PRO A 224 22.41 1.09 24.37
C PRO A 224 22.25 -0.28 25.05
N MET A 225 21.03 -0.82 25.13
CA MET A 225 20.74 -2.13 25.71
C MET A 225 20.83 -3.27 24.70
N THR A 226 20.91 -2.97 23.41
CA THR A 226 21.04 -3.97 22.34
C THR A 226 22.25 -4.89 22.59
N GLY A 227 22.02 -6.20 22.53
CA GLY A 227 23.05 -7.21 22.77
C GLY A 227 23.35 -7.49 24.26
N LEU A 228 22.79 -6.72 25.21
CA LEU A 228 22.93 -6.95 26.64
C LEU A 228 21.69 -7.62 27.24
N ALA A 229 20.54 -7.33 26.69
CA ALA A 229 19.28 -7.96 27.06
C ALA A 229 18.46 -8.25 25.80
N ASP A 230 17.50 -9.16 25.91
CA ASP A 230 16.54 -9.47 24.86
C ASP A 230 15.14 -9.24 25.40
N ILE A 231 14.31 -8.51 24.66
CA ILE A 231 12.88 -8.40 24.98
C ILE A 231 12.21 -9.71 24.57
N GLN A 232 11.68 -10.44 25.55
CA GLN A 232 10.95 -11.69 25.31
C GLN A 232 9.44 -11.46 25.23
N ARG A 233 8.92 -10.64 26.17
CA ARG A 233 7.49 -10.34 26.28
C ARG A 233 7.26 -8.90 26.67
N VAL A 234 6.21 -8.31 26.13
CA VAL A 234 5.71 -6.99 26.51
C VAL A 234 4.23 -7.13 26.82
N ASP A 235 3.83 -6.87 28.05
CA ASP A 235 2.42 -6.84 28.47
C ASP A 235 1.88 -5.40 28.38
N VAL A 236 0.77 -5.24 27.67
CA VAL A 236 0.11 -3.96 27.44
C VAL A 236 -1.26 -3.85 28.11
N SER A 237 -1.55 -4.74 29.07
CA SER A 237 -2.85 -4.77 29.76
C SER A 237 -3.07 -3.53 30.61
N ALA A 238 -2.01 -2.88 31.10
CA ALA A 238 -2.10 -1.66 31.89
C ALA A 238 -2.10 -0.42 30.98
N PRO A 239 -2.95 0.60 31.26
CA PRO A 239 -3.16 1.71 30.34
C PRO A 239 -1.98 2.67 30.15
N GLU A 240 -1.11 2.80 31.15
CA GLU A 240 -0.03 3.82 31.18
C GLU A 240 1.38 3.24 31.21
N VAL A 241 1.49 1.93 31.37
CA VAL A 241 2.78 1.27 31.50
C VAL A 241 2.89 0.04 30.63
N LEU A 242 4.12 -0.27 30.24
CA LEU A 242 4.48 -1.48 29.50
C LEU A 242 5.32 -2.35 30.45
N GLN A 243 4.86 -3.57 30.71
CA GLN A 243 5.62 -4.52 31.51
C GLN A 243 6.45 -5.42 30.59
N VAL A 244 7.75 -5.28 30.65
CA VAL A 244 8.70 -6.00 29.79
C VAL A 244 9.35 -7.11 30.58
N ARG A 245 9.32 -8.31 30.03
CA ARG A 245 10.11 -9.43 30.52
C ARG A 245 11.25 -9.72 29.56
N THR A 246 12.46 -9.77 30.09
CA THR A 246 13.65 -10.06 29.29
C THR A 246 13.92 -11.56 29.22
N GLY A 247 14.71 -11.99 28.24
CA GLY A 247 15.18 -13.37 28.10
C GLY A 247 16.08 -13.80 29.30
N GLN A 248 16.69 -12.84 29.98
CA GLN A 248 17.50 -13.05 31.21
C GLN A 248 16.63 -13.16 32.47
N GLY A 249 15.31 -13.01 32.36
CA GLY A 249 14.35 -13.14 33.45
C GLY A 249 14.08 -11.86 34.22
N ALA A 250 14.68 -10.73 33.88
CA ALA A 250 14.38 -9.44 34.48
C ALA A 250 13.02 -8.91 34.04
N GLU A 251 12.31 -8.26 34.96
CA GLU A 251 11.08 -7.54 34.70
C GLU A 251 11.32 -6.04 34.74
N VAL A 252 11.01 -5.34 33.66
CA VAL A 252 11.24 -3.89 33.52
C VAL A 252 9.92 -3.21 33.15
N VAL A 253 9.55 -2.21 33.95
CA VAL A 253 8.33 -1.42 33.71
C VAL A 253 8.71 -0.11 33.04
N PHE A 254 8.08 0.18 31.92
CA PHE A 254 8.24 1.42 31.16
C PHE A 254 6.95 2.24 31.20
N SER A 255 7.07 3.54 31.24
CA SER A 255 5.98 4.43 30.82
C SER A 255 5.85 4.42 29.30
N VAL A 256 4.66 4.66 28.75
CA VAL A 256 4.43 4.75 27.31
C VAL A 256 5.10 5.96 26.64
N ALA A 257 5.56 6.96 27.43
CA ALA A 257 6.24 8.15 26.97
C ALA A 257 7.77 8.06 27.18
N ASP A 258 8.54 8.85 26.41
CA ASP A 258 10.00 9.02 26.57
C ASP A 258 10.82 7.70 26.62
N LEU A 259 10.50 6.76 25.77
CA LEU A 259 11.12 5.44 25.76
C LEU A 259 12.65 5.49 25.61
N ASP A 260 13.16 6.39 24.78
CA ASP A 260 14.61 6.58 24.59
C ASP A 260 15.33 6.97 25.89
N ARG A 261 14.74 7.87 26.66
CA ARG A 261 15.28 8.27 27.96
C ARG A 261 15.29 7.12 28.94
N GLN A 262 14.21 6.34 28.98
CA GLN A 262 14.08 5.19 29.86
C GLN A 262 15.07 4.08 29.48
N LEU A 263 15.29 3.82 28.20
CA LEU A 263 16.29 2.85 27.74
C LEU A 263 17.72 3.27 28.10
N ARG A 264 18.07 4.57 28.02
CA ARG A 264 19.36 5.08 28.51
C ARG A 264 19.50 4.92 30.04
N ARG A 265 18.43 5.18 30.78
CA ARG A 265 18.43 4.97 32.25
C ARG A 265 18.59 3.49 32.59
N TRP A 266 17.93 2.60 31.88
CA TRP A 266 18.11 1.16 32.04
C TRP A 266 19.56 0.76 31.87
N ARG A 267 20.25 1.28 30.87
CA ARG A 267 21.68 1.02 30.67
C ARG A 267 22.52 1.44 31.86
N LEU A 268 22.30 2.62 32.41
CA LEU A 268 23.04 3.10 33.56
C LEU A 268 22.84 2.18 34.81
N VAL A 269 21.59 1.76 35.04
CA VAL A 269 21.26 0.83 36.13
C VAL A 269 21.91 -0.54 35.91
N HIS A 270 21.83 -1.06 34.68
CA HIS A 270 22.46 -2.32 34.30
C HIS A 270 23.98 -2.31 34.57
N ASP A 271 24.68 -1.26 34.14
CA ASP A 271 26.12 -1.11 34.32
C ASP A 271 26.49 -0.99 35.82
N LEU A 272 25.66 -0.33 36.63
CA LEU A 272 25.83 -0.28 38.07
C LEU A 272 25.71 -1.67 38.69
N GLY A 273 24.75 -2.47 38.25
CA GLY A 273 24.58 -3.86 38.69
C GLY A 273 25.81 -4.70 38.39
N LEU A 274 26.30 -4.64 37.16
CA LEU A 274 27.48 -5.40 36.73
C LEU A 274 28.72 -5.06 37.58
N ARG A 275 28.97 -3.76 37.86
CA ARG A 275 30.10 -3.32 38.71
C ARG A 275 30.03 -3.89 40.14
N ASN A 276 28.81 -4.11 40.64
CA ASN A 276 28.56 -4.66 41.99
C ASN A 276 28.35 -6.18 41.99
N GLY A 277 28.58 -6.88 40.87
CA GLY A 277 28.38 -8.34 40.78
C GLY A 277 26.92 -8.76 40.97
N ARG A 278 25.96 -7.88 40.69
CA ARG A 278 24.52 -8.10 40.86
C ARG A 278 23.80 -8.09 39.52
N VAL A 279 22.78 -8.92 39.39
CA VAL A 279 21.90 -8.97 38.21
C VAL A 279 20.57 -8.36 38.58
N LEU A 280 20.00 -7.61 37.63
CA LEU A 280 18.71 -6.98 37.80
C LEU A 280 17.59 -8.01 37.78
N SER A 281 16.72 -8.00 38.79
CA SER A 281 15.50 -8.80 38.86
C SER A 281 14.28 -7.98 38.44
N THR A 282 14.07 -6.80 39.05
CA THR A 282 13.00 -5.89 38.69
C THR A 282 13.51 -4.46 38.58
N LEU A 283 12.96 -3.68 37.66
CA LEU A 283 13.28 -2.26 37.51
C LEU A 283 12.03 -1.51 37.09
N ASP A 284 11.70 -0.44 37.77
CA ASP A 284 10.62 0.46 37.38
C ASP A 284 11.21 1.77 36.83
N LEU A 285 11.00 1.98 35.53
CA LEU A 285 11.43 3.17 34.79
C LEU A 285 10.29 4.16 34.57
N SER A 286 9.05 3.77 34.88
CA SER A 286 7.87 4.62 34.71
C SER A 286 7.89 5.86 35.63
N ILE A 287 8.59 5.75 36.75
CA ILE A 287 8.74 6.83 37.73
C ILE A 287 9.91 7.73 37.36
N SER A 288 9.64 9.02 37.18
CA SER A 288 10.66 9.96 36.67
C SER A 288 11.82 10.21 37.65
N ASN A 289 11.52 10.37 38.95
CA ASN A 289 12.48 10.83 39.94
C ASN A 289 13.05 9.72 40.82
N ASN A 290 12.53 8.50 40.73
CA ASN A 290 13.00 7.35 41.50
C ASN A 290 13.09 6.13 40.59
N LEU A 291 14.05 5.26 40.81
CA LEU A 291 14.25 4.01 40.08
C LEU A 291 14.20 2.83 41.03
N PRO A 292 13.01 2.35 41.44
CA PRO A 292 12.89 1.16 42.20
C PRO A 292 13.53 -0.01 41.45
N ALA A 293 14.58 -0.59 42.04
CA ALA A 293 15.29 -1.73 41.44
C ALA A 293 15.49 -2.81 42.50
N ARG A 294 15.25 -4.06 42.12
CA ARG A 294 15.58 -5.24 42.90
C ARG A 294 16.70 -6.00 42.22
N TRP A 295 17.62 -6.48 43.02
CA TRP A 295 18.82 -7.16 42.56
C TRP A 295 18.87 -8.56 43.10
N ILE A 296 19.46 -9.46 42.33
CA ILE A 296 19.84 -10.82 42.76
C ILE A 296 21.35 -11.01 42.57
N GLU A 297 21.94 -11.89 43.31
CA GLU A 297 23.36 -12.21 43.13
C GLU A 297 23.58 -12.92 41.80
N ALA A 298 24.64 -12.54 41.10
CA ALA A 298 24.92 -13.05 39.74
C ALA A 298 25.13 -14.59 39.72
N ARG A 299 25.50 -15.20 40.83
CA ARG A 299 25.67 -16.66 40.96
C ARG A 299 24.35 -17.44 40.93
N ALA A 300 23.22 -16.79 41.13
CA ALA A 300 21.90 -17.41 41.14
C ALA A 300 21.23 -17.46 39.76
N VAL A 301 21.81 -16.84 38.73
CA VAL A 301 21.25 -16.78 37.41
C VAL A 301 22.03 -17.69 36.46
N LEU A 302 21.37 -18.68 35.92
CA LEU A 302 21.91 -19.42 34.77
C LEU A 302 22.07 -18.44 33.60
N PRO A 303 23.24 -18.41 32.90
CA PRO A 303 23.45 -17.52 31.79
C PRO A 303 22.40 -17.86 30.70
N ALA A 304 21.44 -16.98 30.53
CA ALA A 304 20.56 -17.06 29.38
C ALA A 304 21.44 -16.94 28.11
N SER A 305 21.36 -17.92 27.25
CA SER A 305 22.06 -17.89 25.98
C SER A 305 21.50 -16.72 25.17
N ILE A 306 22.24 -15.59 25.15
CA ILE A 306 21.97 -14.48 24.23
C ILE A 306 22.25 -15.05 22.85
N LYS A 307 21.20 -15.41 22.13
CA LYS A 307 21.37 -15.88 20.77
C LYS A 307 21.67 -14.68 19.89
N PRO A 308 22.74 -14.73 19.06
CA PRO A 308 23.05 -13.62 18.19
C PRO A 308 21.86 -13.37 17.25
N LYS A 309 21.33 -12.13 17.24
CA LYS A 309 20.41 -11.70 16.21
C LYS A 309 21.18 -11.75 14.89
N THR A 310 21.01 -12.81 14.13
CA THR A 310 21.42 -12.79 12.73
C THR A 310 20.55 -11.73 12.07
N SER A 311 21.21 -10.68 11.56
CA SER A 311 20.55 -9.70 10.70
C SER A 311 19.84 -10.44 9.57
N ARG A 312 18.52 -10.50 9.63
CA ARG A 312 17.67 -11.32 8.76
C ARG A 312 17.61 -10.82 7.33
N TYR A 313 18.05 -9.59 7.12
CA TYR A 313 18.03 -8.94 5.82
C TYR A 313 19.43 -8.41 5.51
N LYS A 314 20.31 -9.28 5.02
CA LYS A 314 21.43 -8.80 4.21
C LYS A 314 20.79 -8.13 2.99
N LYS A 315 20.75 -6.80 2.95
CA LYS A 315 20.58 -6.06 1.70
C LYS A 315 21.59 -6.64 0.70
N LYS A 316 21.12 -7.45 -0.23
CA LYS A 316 21.88 -7.71 -1.45
C LYS A 316 21.80 -6.39 -2.24
N ASN A 317 22.82 -5.55 -2.05
CA ASN A 317 23.10 -4.50 -3.01
C ASN A 317 23.44 -5.20 -4.32
N VAL A 318 22.59 -5.05 -5.32
CA VAL A 318 22.89 -5.23 -6.74
C VAL A 318 22.75 -3.87 -7.39
#